data_d755c825f4c1178887c70444642f2204
#
_entry.id   d755c825f4c1178887c70444642f2204
#
_cell.length_a   1.000
_cell.length_b   1.000
_cell.length_c   1.000
_cell.angle_alpha   90.00
_cell.angle_beta   90.00
_cell.angle_gamma   90.00
#
_symmetry.space_group_name_H-M   'P 1'
#
loop_
_entity.id
_entity.type
_entity.pdbx_description
1 polymer ?
#
loop_
_entity_poly.entity_id
_entity_poly.type
_entity_poly.pdbx_seq_one_letter_code
_entity_poly.pdbx_strand_id
1 'polypeptide(L)'
;IIATHDLPQAPDAAFRMLTDRSFLDAVCAATEPLEYTVFVNGLQTGSRRVMPNHPSIKRFTGSTITVTDEIGWEPDPTPDGGRRGTTRVAVAGMPVELLGTTTLSPHGTGSLLVYEGELTVAIPLFGPGLEKQAAPLLIEALNMQQQVAQTWPS
;
A
#
# COMPACT_ATOMS: atom_id res chain seq x y z
N ILE A 1 -7.29 -7.04 -7.60
CA ILE A 1 -7.50 -5.76 -6.92
C ILE A 1 -6.83 -4.67 -7.74
N ILE A 2 -7.56 -3.59 -7.96
CA ILE A 2 -7.03 -2.36 -8.58
C ILE A 2 -7.41 -1.20 -7.68
N ALA A 3 -6.42 -0.38 -7.31
CA ALA A 3 -6.64 0.88 -6.61
C ALA A 3 -5.96 2.00 -7.40
N THR A 4 -6.68 3.09 -7.60
CA THR A 4 -6.22 4.22 -8.40
C THR A 4 -6.26 5.49 -7.56
N HIS A 5 -5.14 6.18 -7.48
CA HIS A 5 -5.02 7.42 -6.72
C HIS A 5 -4.65 8.58 -7.65
N ASP A 6 -5.44 9.65 -7.57
CA ASP A 6 -5.08 10.92 -8.18
C ASP A 6 -4.21 11.70 -7.20
N LEU A 7 -3.01 12.05 -7.63
CA LEU A 7 -2.07 12.81 -6.81
C LEU A 7 -1.88 14.22 -7.40
N PRO A 8 -1.93 15.27 -6.59
CA PRO A 8 -1.73 16.62 -7.08
C PRO A 8 -0.28 16.89 -7.52
N GLN A 9 0.67 16.09 -7.03
CA GLN A 9 2.08 16.25 -7.36
C GLN A 9 2.39 15.66 -8.74
N ALA A 10 3.23 16.36 -9.51
CA ALA A 10 3.76 15.84 -10.77
C ALA A 10 4.65 14.61 -10.50
N PRO A 11 4.93 13.76 -11.51
CA PRO A 11 5.60 12.47 -11.29
C PRO A 11 6.89 12.52 -10.49
N ASP A 12 7.79 13.47 -10.76
CA ASP A 12 9.04 13.56 -10.01
C ASP A 12 8.81 13.94 -8.55
N ALA A 13 7.94 14.90 -8.29
CA ALA A 13 7.58 15.30 -6.93
C ALA A 13 6.81 14.18 -6.22
N ALA A 14 5.91 13.51 -6.92
CA ALA A 14 5.16 12.38 -6.37
C ALA A 14 6.10 11.23 -6.00
N PHE A 15 7.09 10.93 -6.85
CA PHE A 15 8.05 9.88 -6.55
C PHE A 15 8.92 10.22 -5.34
N ARG A 16 9.37 11.47 -5.22
CA ARG A 16 10.10 11.92 -4.02
C ARG A 16 9.24 11.76 -2.77
N MET A 17 7.96 12.13 -2.84
CA MET A 17 7.01 11.96 -1.74
C MET A 17 6.84 10.48 -1.37
N LEU A 18 6.59 9.62 -2.34
CA LEU A 18 6.33 8.19 -2.13
C LEU A 18 7.55 7.44 -1.59
N THR A 19 8.74 8.00 -1.72
CA THR A 19 9.99 7.44 -1.19
C THR A 19 10.52 8.22 0.01
N ASP A 20 9.76 9.16 0.53
CA ASP A 20 10.12 9.97 1.69
C ASP A 20 9.60 9.30 2.97
N ARG A 21 10.50 9.06 3.92
CA ARG A 21 10.16 8.47 5.22
C ARG A 21 9.07 9.27 5.94
N SER A 22 9.14 10.60 5.89
CA SER A 22 8.15 11.45 6.57
C SER A 22 6.74 11.27 6.01
N PHE A 23 6.62 11.13 4.69
CA PHE A 23 5.34 10.85 4.07
C PHE A 23 4.81 9.47 4.48
N LEU A 24 5.67 8.45 4.43
CA LEU A 24 5.30 7.09 4.81
C LEU A 24 4.90 7.01 6.29
N ASP A 25 5.58 7.75 7.16
CA ASP A 25 5.19 7.89 8.57
C ASP A 25 3.78 8.50 8.70
N ALA A 26 3.50 9.56 7.96
CA ALA A 26 2.21 10.23 8.00
C ALA A 26 1.08 9.29 7.50
N VAL A 27 1.32 8.53 6.45
CA VAL A 27 0.36 7.55 5.93
C VAL A 27 0.09 6.46 6.96
N CYS A 28 1.14 5.91 7.57
CA CYS A 28 0.99 4.90 8.63
C CYS A 28 0.18 5.45 9.81
N ALA A 29 0.54 6.62 10.30
CA ALA A 29 -0.18 7.25 11.42
C ALA A 29 -1.66 7.48 11.10
N ALA A 30 -1.98 7.84 9.86
CA ALA A 30 -3.37 8.06 9.43
C ALA A 30 -4.23 6.79 9.49
N THR A 31 -3.63 5.61 9.43
CA THR A 31 -4.35 4.33 9.57
C THR A 31 -4.59 3.91 11.03
N GLU A 32 -4.12 4.71 11.98
CA GLU A 32 -4.30 4.50 13.42
C GLU A 32 -3.85 3.11 13.90
N PRO A 33 -2.60 2.70 13.59
CA PRO A 33 -2.09 1.41 14.06
C PRO A 33 -1.78 1.46 15.56
N LEU A 34 -1.71 0.27 16.19
CA LEU A 34 -1.24 0.16 17.57
C LEU A 34 0.25 0.46 17.66
N GLU A 35 1.02 0.03 16.66
CA GLU A 35 2.42 0.40 16.47
C GLU A 35 2.78 0.25 14.99
N TYR A 36 3.82 0.93 14.55
CA TYR A 36 4.32 0.79 13.19
C TYR A 36 5.79 1.13 13.08
N THR A 37 6.41 0.62 12.01
CA THR A 37 7.77 0.94 11.60
C THR A 37 7.78 1.21 10.11
N VAL A 38 8.45 2.27 9.69
CA VAL A 38 8.66 2.60 8.28
C VAL A 38 10.11 2.29 7.91
N PHE A 39 10.34 1.76 6.74
CA PHE A 39 11.68 1.57 6.21
C PHE A 39 11.82 2.17 4.82
N VAL A 40 12.97 2.79 4.59
CA VAL A 40 13.40 3.31 3.28
C VAL A 40 14.85 2.91 3.09
N ASN A 41 15.10 2.08 2.10
CA ASN A 41 16.44 1.61 1.77
C ASN A 41 16.62 1.74 0.25
N GLY A 42 17.07 2.91 -0.18
CA GLY A 42 17.18 3.22 -1.61
C GLY A 42 15.81 3.18 -2.28
N LEU A 43 15.68 2.30 -3.26
CA LEU A 43 14.44 2.11 -4.02
C LEU A 43 13.46 1.14 -3.36
N GLN A 44 13.81 0.56 -2.23
CA GLN A 44 12.93 -0.28 -1.43
C GLN A 44 12.30 0.55 -0.33
N THR A 45 10.97 0.58 -0.29
CA THR A 45 10.21 1.30 0.73
C THR A 45 9.12 0.40 1.30
N GLY A 46 8.70 0.69 2.51
CA GLY A 46 7.60 -0.05 3.07
C GLY A 46 7.33 0.24 4.54
N SER A 47 6.42 -0.53 5.09
CA SER A 47 6.04 -0.42 6.49
C SER A 47 5.64 -1.75 7.08
N ARG A 48 5.73 -1.83 8.40
CA ARG A 48 5.18 -2.90 9.19
C ARG A 48 4.23 -2.25 10.20
N ARG A 49 2.98 -2.68 10.20
CA ARG A 49 1.94 -2.12 11.08
C ARG A 49 1.26 -3.22 11.87
N VAL A 50 1.09 -2.97 13.16
CA VAL A 50 0.26 -3.82 14.01
C VAL A 50 -1.10 -3.13 14.13
N MET A 51 -2.12 -3.74 13.58
CA MET A 51 -3.46 -3.20 13.48
C MET A 51 -4.43 -3.97 14.37
N PRO A 52 -5.46 -3.29 14.93
CA PRO A 52 -6.58 -4.03 15.52
C PRO A 52 -7.30 -4.78 14.40
N ASN A 53 -7.69 -6.02 14.69
CA ASN A 53 -8.36 -6.85 13.69
C ASN A 53 -9.78 -6.39 13.44
N HIS A 54 -10.22 -6.52 12.19
CA HIS A 54 -11.63 -6.31 11.85
C HIS A 54 -12.50 -7.38 12.53
N PRO A 55 -13.69 -7.01 13.07
CA PRO A 55 -14.56 -7.98 13.76
C PRO A 55 -14.89 -9.22 12.94
N SER A 56 -15.01 -9.10 11.61
CA SER A 56 -15.36 -10.23 10.75
C SER A 56 -14.30 -11.31 10.65
N ILE A 57 -13.03 -10.99 10.96
CA ILE A 57 -11.93 -11.96 10.89
C ILE A 57 -11.25 -12.20 12.23
N LYS A 58 -11.69 -11.51 13.27
CA LYS A 58 -11.07 -11.58 14.61
C LYS A 58 -10.98 -13.00 15.17
N ARG A 59 -12.00 -13.82 14.96
CA ARG A 59 -12.03 -15.21 15.44
C ARG A 59 -11.01 -16.12 14.76
N PHE A 60 -10.50 -15.73 13.59
CA PHE A 60 -9.51 -16.50 12.83
C PHE A 60 -8.08 -16.08 13.14
N THR A 61 -7.87 -14.81 13.47
CA THR A 61 -6.55 -14.18 13.52
C THR A 61 -6.22 -13.55 14.86
N GLY A 62 -7.13 -13.60 15.84
CA GLY A 62 -6.94 -12.96 17.14
C GLY A 62 -7.28 -11.47 17.12
N SER A 63 -6.89 -10.76 18.19
CA SER A 63 -7.26 -9.36 18.40
C SER A 63 -6.45 -8.37 17.55
N THR A 64 -5.28 -8.77 17.08
CA THR A 64 -4.40 -7.92 16.25
C THR A 64 -3.92 -8.65 15.01
N ILE A 65 -3.51 -7.87 14.02
CA ILE A 65 -2.94 -8.37 12.78
C ILE A 65 -1.70 -7.54 12.46
N THR A 66 -0.64 -8.19 12.01
CA THR A 66 0.58 -7.50 11.58
C THR A 66 0.67 -7.54 10.07
N VAL A 67 0.64 -6.37 9.46
CA VAL A 67 0.68 -6.21 8.01
C VAL A 67 2.00 -5.59 7.62
N THR A 68 2.69 -6.21 6.67
CA THR A 68 3.92 -5.68 6.08
C THR A 68 3.65 -5.36 4.63
N ASP A 69 3.95 -4.16 4.21
CA ASP A 69 3.89 -3.75 2.81
C ASP A 69 5.26 -3.27 2.35
N GLU A 70 5.56 -3.52 1.10
CA GLU A 70 6.81 -3.05 0.50
C GLU A 70 6.65 -2.80 -0.99
N ILE A 71 7.40 -1.83 -1.49
CA ILE A 71 7.50 -1.54 -2.92
C ILE A 71 8.98 -1.53 -3.28
N GLY A 72 9.33 -2.30 -4.31
CA GLY A 72 10.63 -2.23 -4.96
C GLY A 72 10.50 -1.42 -6.25
N TRP A 73 10.94 -0.18 -6.22
CA TRP A 73 10.88 0.70 -7.40
C TRP A 73 11.99 0.36 -8.39
N GLU A 74 11.66 0.39 -9.66
CA GLU A 74 12.66 0.26 -10.72
C GLU A 74 13.57 1.50 -10.74
N PRO A 75 14.88 1.35 -11.03
CA PRO A 75 15.82 2.47 -10.94
C PRO A 75 15.61 3.55 -12.01
N ASP A 76 15.07 3.19 -13.17
CA ASP A 76 14.89 4.11 -14.26
C ASP A 76 13.43 4.57 -14.39
N PRO A 77 13.20 5.84 -14.76
CA PRO A 77 11.84 6.28 -15.09
C PRO A 77 11.31 5.56 -16.34
N THR A 78 9.99 5.48 -16.42
CA THR A 78 9.32 4.97 -17.61
C THR A 78 9.40 5.99 -18.76
N PRO A 79 9.13 5.58 -20.03
CA PRO A 79 9.22 6.49 -21.18
C PRO A 79 8.36 7.76 -21.07
N ASP A 80 7.25 7.70 -20.33
CA ASP A 80 6.38 8.87 -20.11
C ASP A 80 6.84 9.77 -18.95
N GLY A 81 7.99 9.47 -18.33
CA GLY A 81 8.49 10.22 -17.18
C GLY A 81 7.95 9.74 -15.83
N GLY A 82 7.20 8.66 -15.81
CA GLY A 82 6.66 8.05 -14.60
C GLY A 82 7.63 7.09 -13.94
N ARG A 83 7.09 6.24 -13.07
CA ARG A 83 7.84 5.22 -12.33
C ARG A 83 7.04 3.94 -12.23
N ARG A 84 7.76 2.84 -12.09
CA ARG A 84 7.17 1.52 -11.93
C ARG A 84 7.84 0.77 -10.79
N GLY A 85 7.05 0.00 -10.05
CA GLY A 85 7.56 -0.84 -8.97
C GLY A 85 6.78 -2.12 -8.83
N THR A 86 7.31 -3.02 -8.00
CA THR A 86 6.64 -4.25 -7.60
C THR A 86 6.16 -4.07 -6.16
N THR A 87 4.89 -4.37 -5.92
CA THR A 87 4.25 -4.22 -4.61
C THR A 87 3.97 -5.57 -4.00
N ARG A 88 4.29 -5.71 -2.72
CA ARG A 88 3.96 -6.90 -1.94
C ARG A 88 3.36 -6.49 -0.61
N VAL A 89 2.25 -7.12 -0.25
CA VAL A 89 1.65 -6.99 1.08
C VAL A 89 1.49 -8.38 1.65
N ALA A 90 1.90 -8.56 2.90
CA ALA A 90 1.81 -9.85 3.57
C ALA A 90 1.30 -9.66 5.00
N VAL A 91 0.70 -10.70 5.55
CA VAL A 91 0.24 -10.75 6.94
C VAL A 91 1.08 -11.76 7.69
N ALA A 92 1.71 -11.31 8.78
CA ALA A 92 2.61 -12.16 9.56
C ALA A 92 1.89 -13.39 10.12
N GLY A 93 2.51 -14.56 9.95
CA GLY A 93 1.99 -15.82 10.46
C GLY A 93 0.76 -16.36 9.73
N MET A 94 0.37 -15.75 8.62
CA MET A 94 -0.82 -16.14 7.85
C MET A 94 -0.51 -16.29 6.37
N PRO A 95 -1.16 -17.23 5.66
CA PRO A 95 -0.99 -17.40 4.22
C PRO A 95 -1.82 -16.38 3.44
N VAL A 96 -1.58 -15.09 3.70
CA VAL A 96 -2.27 -13.96 3.06
C VAL A 96 -1.22 -13.09 2.38
N GLU A 97 -1.36 -12.90 1.08
CA GLU A 97 -0.41 -12.13 0.30
C GLU A 97 -1.08 -11.40 -0.85
N LEU A 98 -0.70 -10.15 -1.05
CA LEU A 98 -0.99 -9.40 -2.26
C LEU A 98 0.33 -9.22 -3.02
N LEU A 99 0.34 -9.59 -4.29
CA LEU A 99 1.45 -9.35 -5.20
C LEU A 99 0.95 -8.59 -6.41
N GLY A 100 1.68 -7.58 -6.81
CA GLY A 100 1.29 -6.78 -7.94
C GLY A 100 2.30 -5.75 -8.37
N THR A 101 1.83 -4.81 -9.15
CA THR A 101 2.62 -3.71 -9.68
C THR A 101 2.06 -2.38 -9.20
N THR A 102 2.96 -1.41 -9.06
CA THR A 102 2.63 -0.02 -8.79
C THR A 102 3.16 0.81 -9.95
N THR A 103 2.29 1.60 -10.56
CA THR A 103 2.65 2.45 -11.69
C THR A 103 2.29 3.89 -11.38
N LEU A 104 3.27 4.77 -11.49
CA LEU A 104 3.09 6.22 -11.36
C LEU A 104 3.26 6.83 -12.74
N SER A 105 2.25 7.55 -13.21
CA SER A 105 2.27 8.15 -14.55
C SER A 105 1.79 9.60 -14.51
N PRO A 106 2.23 10.44 -15.48
CA PRO A 106 1.70 11.79 -15.59
C PRO A 106 0.19 11.79 -15.83
N HIS A 107 -0.51 12.69 -15.17
CA HIS A 107 -1.96 12.83 -15.33
C HIS A 107 -2.34 14.30 -15.11
N GLY A 108 -2.66 15.02 -16.18
CA GLY A 108 -2.88 16.46 -16.09
C GLY A 108 -1.63 17.15 -15.55
N THR A 109 -1.79 17.97 -14.52
CA THR A 109 -0.68 18.63 -13.84
C THR A 109 -0.11 17.81 -12.68
N GLY A 110 -0.75 16.70 -12.36
CA GLY A 110 -0.35 15.80 -11.28
C GLY A 110 0.07 14.44 -11.78
N SER A 111 -0.26 13.42 -11.00
CA SER A 111 0.09 12.03 -11.31
C SER A 111 -1.08 11.10 -11.03
N LEU A 112 -1.07 9.97 -11.73
CA LEU A 112 -1.94 8.84 -11.46
C LEU A 112 -1.10 7.71 -10.90
N LEU A 113 -1.46 7.23 -9.71
CA LEU A 113 -0.82 6.09 -9.07
C LEU A 113 -1.78 4.91 -9.10
N VAL A 114 -1.37 3.82 -9.75
CA VAL A 114 -2.20 2.63 -9.89
C VAL A 114 -1.52 1.45 -9.22
N TYR A 115 -2.22 0.85 -8.27
CA TYR A 115 -1.87 -0.45 -7.70
C TYR A 115 -2.73 -1.50 -8.36
N GLU A 116 -2.09 -2.52 -8.93
CA GLU A 116 -2.79 -3.64 -9.55
C GLU A 116 -2.15 -4.94 -9.08
N GLY A 117 -2.93 -5.78 -8.43
CA GLY A 117 -2.38 -6.99 -7.86
C GLY A 117 -3.42 -8.07 -7.60
N GLU A 118 -2.92 -9.22 -7.21
CA GLU A 118 -3.71 -10.38 -6.88
C GLU A 118 -3.58 -10.68 -5.39
N LEU A 119 -4.74 -10.71 -4.70
CA LEU A 119 -4.81 -11.08 -3.30
C LEU A 119 -5.10 -12.57 -3.19
N THR A 120 -4.23 -13.27 -2.46
CA THR A 120 -4.37 -14.71 -2.21
C THR A 120 -4.48 -14.94 -0.71
N VAL A 121 -5.51 -15.70 -0.32
CA VAL A 121 -5.67 -16.19 1.05
C VAL A 121 -5.74 -17.71 0.97
N ALA A 122 -4.62 -18.38 1.25
CA ALA A 122 -4.47 -19.81 1.10
C ALA A 122 -4.95 -20.57 2.35
N ILE A 123 -6.21 -20.34 2.77
CA ILE A 123 -6.85 -21.05 3.87
C ILE A 123 -7.93 -21.95 3.26
N PRO A 124 -7.78 -23.28 3.35
CA PRO A 124 -8.74 -24.21 2.77
C PRO A 124 -10.17 -23.93 3.23
N LEU A 125 -11.13 -23.99 2.31
CA LEU A 125 -12.57 -23.78 2.50
C LEU A 125 -12.98 -22.34 2.81
N PHE A 126 -12.11 -21.53 3.41
CA PHE A 126 -12.42 -20.16 3.84
C PHE A 126 -11.73 -19.09 2.99
N GLY A 127 -10.70 -19.46 2.22
CA GLY A 127 -9.89 -18.52 1.46
C GLY A 127 -10.69 -17.58 0.55
N PRO A 128 -11.56 -18.08 -0.35
CA PRO A 128 -12.34 -17.21 -1.24
C PRO A 128 -13.25 -16.22 -0.51
N GLY A 129 -13.85 -16.65 0.60
CA GLY A 129 -14.67 -15.75 1.43
C GLY A 129 -13.86 -14.67 2.12
N LEU A 130 -12.69 -15.01 2.62
CA LEU A 130 -11.78 -14.06 3.28
C LEU A 130 -11.19 -13.09 2.27
N GLU A 131 -10.84 -13.54 1.07
CA GLU A 131 -10.37 -12.66 -0.01
C GLU A 131 -11.43 -11.60 -0.34
N LYS A 132 -12.68 -12.01 -0.48
CA LYS A 132 -13.79 -11.12 -0.78
C LYS A 132 -14.02 -10.09 0.31
N GLN A 133 -13.82 -10.46 1.58
CA GLN A 133 -13.96 -9.53 2.73
C GLN A 133 -12.74 -8.63 2.88
N ALA A 134 -11.55 -9.15 2.62
CA ALA A 134 -10.30 -8.41 2.82
C ALA A 134 -10.04 -7.36 1.75
N ALA A 135 -10.45 -7.61 0.50
CA ALA A 135 -10.17 -6.72 -0.62
C ALA A 135 -10.67 -5.27 -0.39
N PRO A 136 -11.93 -5.04 0.03
CA PRO A 136 -12.39 -3.67 0.31
C PRO A 136 -11.62 -2.99 1.43
N LEU A 137 -11.23 -3.74 2.46
CA LEU A 137 -10.47 -3.20 3.60
C LEU A 137 -9.07 -2.76 3.17
N LEU A 138 -8.45 -3.54 2.30
CA LEU A 138 -7.14 -3.21 1.75
C LEU A 138 -7.19 -1.97 0.87
N ILE A 139 -8.20 -1.86 0.01
CA ILE A 139 -8.41 -0.68 -0.84
C ILE A 139 -8.65 0.56 0.02
N GLU A 140 -9.44 0.45 1.09
CA GLU A 140 -9.67 1.55 2.02
C GLU A 140 -8.37 2.01 2.69
N ALA A 141 -7.52 1.08 3.11
CA ALA A 141 -6.22 1.40 3.69
C ALA A 141 -5.31 2.10 2.68
N LEU A 142 -5.31 1.66 1.43
CA LEU A 142 -4.56 2.32 0.35
C LEU A 142 -5.09 3.73 0.09
N ASN A 143 -6.39 3.94 0.18
CA ASN A 143 -6.99 5.25 -0.03
C ASN A 143 -6.56 6.30 1.01
N MET A 144 -6.14 5.87 2.21
CA MET A 144 -5.56 6.79 3.18
C MET A 144 -4.31 7.48 2.64
N GLN A 145 -3.50 6.77 1.88
CA GLN A 145 -2.33 7.35 1.23
C GLN A 145 -2.72 8.49 0.29
N GLN A 146 -3.77 8.32 -0.49
CA GLN A 146 -4.27 9.37 -1.36
C GLN A 146 -4.72 10.60 -0.56
N GLN A 147 -5.42 10.40 0.54
CA GLN A 147 -5.86 11.51 1.40
C GLN A 147 -4.68 12.30 1.96
N VAL A 148 -3.67 11.62 2.47
CA VAL A 148 -2.45 12.28 2.98
C VAL A 148 -1.74 13.04 1.87
N ALA A 149 -1.66 12.47 0.67
CA ALA A 149 -1.03 13.11 -0.48
C ALA A 149 -1.70 14.42 -0.90
N GLN A 150 -3.03 14.55 -0.71
CA GLN A 150 -3.77 15.76 -1.11
C GLN A 150 -3.27 17.03 -0.41
N THR A 151 -2.77 16.90 0.81
CA THR A 151 -2.28 18.03 1.62
C THR A 151 -0.76 18.04 1.80
N TRP A 152 -0.06 17.10 1.18
CA TRP A 152 1.39 17.02 1.30
C TRP A 152 2.07 18.09 0.46
N PRO A 153 3.10 18.77 1.00
CA PRO A 153 3.85 19.77 0.22
C PRO A 153 4.50 19.17 -1.03
N SER A 154 4.48 19.94 -2.11
CA SER A 154 5.07 19.54 -3.40
C SER A 154 6.56 19.87 -3.45
#